data_5281d1657ddcfd2bcc53f687a1f91413
#
_entry.id   5281d1657ddcfd2bcc53f687a1f91413
#
_cell.length_a   1.000
_cell.length_b   1.000
_cell.length_c   1.000
_cell.angle_alpha   90.00
_cell.angle_beta   90.00
_cell.angle_gamma   90.00
#
_symmetry.space_group_name_H-M   'P 1'
#
loop_
_entity.id
_entity.type
_entity.pdbx_description
1 polymer ?
#
loop_
_entity_poly.entity_id
_entity_poly.type
_entity_poly.pdbx_seq_one_letter_code
_entity_poly.pdbx_strand_id
1 'polypeptide(L)'
;MKDKSNSDINQEQIELLENAQKRIKQKKRLYYHFIFFLFVSTISLTLNYIFKIGKELQFLDYSWSFWIVFLWFFLLIFHFFNVFVTNRLINTSWIKNQKHNLIKIQRLKIESLKKEMEIETKIKAESELFNKKPQLITIIVAAAENNVIGNENKLIWHLSDDLKRFKDLTKGHHVIMGRKTFESMPKALPNRTNVIITRKKDYIAENAIVVNSLEEALKISSDDPQPFIIGGGEIYKLALEQDLVDRIYLTRVHHNFEGDTFFPSISNEWKEIDREEYEQDEKHKYNFTFLTYEK
;
A
#
# COMPACT_ATOMS: atom_id res chain seq x y z
N MET A 1 -23.28 -7.65 -14.32
CA MET A 1 -23.21 -7.87 -15.80
C MET A 1 -23.98 -6.83 -16.64
N LYS A 2 -25.01 -6.15 -16.14
CA LYS A 2 -25.80 -5.12 -16.88
C LYS A 2 -25.07 -3.76 -17.07
N ASP A 3 -24.16 -3.37 -16.20
CA ASP A 3 -23.50 -2.05 -16.29
C ASP A 3 -22.40 -1.96 -17.36
N LYS A 4 -21.72 -3.07 -17.67
CA LYS A 4 -20.71 -3.10 -18.75
C LYS A 4 -21.31 -2.94 -20.16
N SER A 5 -22.51 -3.44 -20.38
CA SER A 5 -23.23 -3.35 -21.67
C SER A 5 -23.64 -1.89 -21.97
N ASN A 6 -24.06 -1.12 -20.98
CA ASN A 6 -24.48 0.28 -21.16
C ASN A 6 -23.29 1.22 -21.41
N SER A 7 -22.12 1.00 -20.80
CA SER A 7 -20.93 1.82 -21.05
C SER A 7 -20.33 1.59 -22.43
N ASP A 8 -20.36 0.35 -22.94
CA ASP A 8 -19.85 0.00 -24.27
C ASP A 8 -20.77 0.54 -25.38
N ILE A 9 -22.11 0.51 -25.18
CA ILE A 9 -23.09 1.08 -26.10
C ILE A 9 -22.95 2.62 -26.15
N ASN A 10 -22.76 3.28 -25.03
CA ASN A 10 -22.53 4.73 -25.00
C ASN A 10 -21.24 5.14 -25.70
N GLN A 11 -20.14 4.39 -25.55
CA GLN A 11 -18.88 4.67 -26.23
C GLN A 11 -19.00 4.48 -27.76
N GLU A 12 -19.70 3.46 -28.23
CA GLU A 12 -19.91 3.23 -29.65
C GLU A 12 -20.79 4.35 -30.28
N GLN A 13 -21.80 4.83 -29.58
CA GLN A 13 -22.62 5.97 -30.02
C GLN A 13 -21.82 7.27 -30.09
N ILE A 14 -20.96 7.55 -29.12
CA ILE A 14 -20.07 8.72 -29.12
C ILE A 14 -19.10 8.66 -30.30
N GLU A 15 -18.47 7.51 -30.56
CA GLU A 15 -17.55 7.33 -31.69
C GLU A 15 -18.24 7.51 -33.05
N LEU A 16 -19.48 7.03 -33.17
CA LEU A 16 -20.30 7.25 -34.38
C LEU A 16 -20.64 8.73 -34.59
N LEU A 17 -20.96 9.43 -33.53
CA LEU A 17 -21.28 10.85 -33.57
C LEU A 17 -20.06 11.71 -33.93
N GLU A 18 -18.90 11.43 -33.34
CA GLU A 18 -17.62 12.08 -33.68
C GLU A 18 -17.22 11.85 -35.15
N ASN A 19 -17.35 10.62 -35.63
CA ASN A 19 -17.08 10.27 -37.04
C ASN A 19 -18.05 10.98 -37.99
N ALA A 20 -19.33 11.09 -37.63
CA ALA A 20 -20.32 11.84 -38.41
C ALA A 20 -19.98 13.36 -38.44
N GLN A 21 -19.63 13.95 -37.31
CA GLN A 21 -19.20 15.34 -37.23
C GLN A 21 -17.93 15.63 -38.05
N LYS A 22 -16.94 14.72 -38.01
CA LYS A 22 -15.72 14.83 -38.80
C LYS A 22 -16.01 14.81 -40.31
N ARG A 23 -16.94 13.95 -40.77
CA ARG A 23 -17.37 13.89 -42.16
C ARG A 23 -18.11 15.18 -42.57
N ILE A 24 -18.97 15.71 -41.73
CA ILE A 24 -19.67 16.99 -41.98
C ILE A 24 -18.65 18.10 -42.13
N LYS A 25 -17.65 18.20 -41.24
CA LYS A 25 -16.57 19.21 -41.31
C LYS A 25 -15.75 19.08 -42.61
N GLN A 26 -15.42 17.85 -43.04
CA GLN A 26 -14.68 17.62 -44.28
C GLN A 26 -15.49 18.06 -45.53
N LYS A 27 -16.78 17.70 -45.62
CA LYS A 27 -17.66 18.13 -46.68
C LYS A 27 -17.83 19.67 -46.70
N LYS A 28 -18.00 20.26 -45.52
CA LYS A 28 -18.11 21.72 -45.38
C LYS A 28 -16.85 22.43 -45.85
N ARG A 29 -15.67 21.92 -45.57
CA ARG A 29 -14.39 22.46 -46.05
C ARG A 29 -14.26 22.35 -47.59
N LEU A 30 -14.71 21.26 -48.19
CA LEU A 30 -14.72 21.06 -49.63
C LEU A 30 -15.65 22.09 -50.31
N TYR A 31 -16.84 22.36 -49.75
CA TYR A 31 -17.76 23.38 -50.23
C TYR A 31 -17.13 24.80 -50.20
N TYR A 32 -16.52 25.16 -49.10
CA TYR A 32 -15.83 26.48 -49.03
C TYR A 32 -14.67 26.58 -50.03
N HIS A 33 -13.91 25.50 -50.22
CA HIS A 33 -12.82 25.46 -51.19
C HIS A 33 -13.36 25.60 -52.61
N PHE A 34 -14.51 25.00 -52.94
CA PHE A 34 -15.15 25.13 -54.22
C PHE A 34 -15.70 26.55 -54.47
N ILE A 35 -16.37 27.17 -53.50
CA ILE A 35 -16.83 28.56 -53.62
C ILE A 35 -15.66 29.50 -53.81
N PHE A 36 -14.59 29.35 -53.08
CA PHE A 36 -13.41 30.17 -53.20
C PHE A 36 -12.71 29.98 -54.54
N PHE A 37 -12.65 28.75 -55.04
CA PHE A 37 -12.17 28.47 -56.41
C PHE A 37 -12.97 29.25 -57.47
N LEU A 38 -14.28 29.21 -57.44
CA LEU A 38 -15.12 29.94 -58.36
C LEU A 38 -14.86 31.44 -58.29
N PHE A 39 -14.77 32.00 -57.09
CA PHE A 39 -14.53 33.42 -56.86
C PHE A 39 -13.19 33.85 -57.45
N VAL A 40 -12.11 33.18 -57.11
CA VAL A 40 -10.76 33.49 -57.61
C VAL A 40 -10.64 33.27 -59.12
N SER A 41 -11.23 32.18 -59.64
CA SER A 41 -11.25 31.92 -61.08
C SER A 41 -11.95 33.04 -61.85
N THR A 42 -13.12 33.49 -61.39
CA THR A 42 -13.86 34.57 -62.03
C THR A 42 -13.06 35.87 -62.02
N ILE A 43 -12.48 36.25 -60.89
CA ILE A 43 -11.62 37.43 -60.78
C ILE A 43 -10.41 37.32 -61.70
N SER A 44 -9.68 36.22 -61.70
CA SER A 44 -8.50 35.99 -62.50
C SER A 44 -8.77 36.09 -64.02
N LEU A 45 -9.88 35.48 -64.47
CA LEU A 45 -10.33 35.54 -65.86
C LEU A 45 -10.76 36.96 -66.23
N THR A 46 -11.52 37.66 -65.37
CA THR A 46 -11.94 39.04 -65.60
C THR A 46 -10.75 39.99 -65.72
N LEU A 47 -9.75 39.90 -64.84
CA LEU A 47 -8.54 40.72 -64.88
C LEU A 47 -7.74 40.49 -66.16
N ASN A 48 -7.64 39.24 -66.60
CA ASN A 48 -6.88 38.91 -67.81
C ASN A 48 -7.61 39.26 -69.11
N TYR A 49 -8.87 38.86 -69.27
CA TYR A 49 -9.59 39.01 -70.55
C TYR A 49 -10.29 40.34 -70.70
N ILE A 50 -10.87 40.93 -69.64
CA ILE A 50 -11.60 42.21 -69.70
C ILE A 50 -10.62 43.35 -69.45
N PHE A 51 -9.88 43.32 -68.34
CA PHE A 51 -8.96 44.42 -68.02
C PHE A 51 -7.58 44.30 -68.69
N LYS A 52 -7.27 43.16 -69.36
CA LYS A 52 -6.05 42.91 -70.10
C LYS A 52 -4.76 43.04 -69.24
N ILE A 53 -4.93 42.84 -67.89
CA ILE A 53 -3.81 42.92 -66.94
C ILE A 53 -2.92 41.70 -67.08
N GLY A 54 -1.60 41.87 -67.27
CA GLY A 54 -0.62 40.81 -67.41
C GLY A 54 -0.74 40.00 -68.70
N LYS A 55 -1.27 40.55 -69.77
CA LYS A 55 -1.46 39.89 -71.06
C LYS A 55 -0.17 39.36 -71.64
N GLU A 56 0.97 39.95 -71.31
CA GLU A 56 2.33 39.56 -71.77
C GLU A 56 2.87 38.36 -70.98
N LEU A 57 2.27 38.02 -69.85
CA LEU A 57 2.65 36.86 -69.04
C LEU A 57 2.00 35.58 -69.59
N GLN A 58 2.66 35.00 -70.57
CA GLN A 58 2.24 33.69 -71.15
C GLN A 58 3.26 32.62 -70.81
N PHE A 59 2.80 31.43 -70.51
CA PHE A 59 3.62 30.24 -70.30
C PHE A 59 3.02 29.08 -71.15
N LEU A 60 3.82 28.45 -72.01
CA LEU A 60 3.37 27.43 -72.96
C LEU A 60 2.15 27.90 -73.77
N ASP A 61 2.17 29.11 -74.32
CA ASP A 61 1.11 29.73 -75.13
C ASP A 61 -0.21 30.01 -74.41
N TYR A 62 -0.27 29.74 -73.10
CA TYR A 62 -1.46 30.01 -72.26
C TYR A 62 -1.21 31.19 -71.32
N SER A 63 -2.29 31.92 -71.06
CA SER A 63 -2.25 33.07 -70.14
C SER A 63 -2.03 32.66 -68.68
N TRP A 64 -1.46 33.54 -67.87
CA TRP A 64 -1.23 33.29 -66.45
C TRP A 64 -2.52 32.92 -65.69
N SER A 65 -3.67 33.49 -66.07
CA SER A 65 -4.99 33.17 -65.48
C SER A 65 -5.42 31.73 -65.73
N PHE A 66 -5.08 31.17 -66.93
CA PHE A 66 -5.33 29.75 -67.23
C PHE A 66 -4.59 28.84 -66.25
N TRP A 67 -3.32 29.14 -65.98
CA TRP A 67 -2.52 28.30 -65.06
C TRP A 67 -2.98 28.37 -63.62
N ILE A 68 -3.46 29.54 -63.13
CA ILE A 68 -4.04 29.66 -61.80
C ILE A 68 -5.32 28.82 -61.69
N VAL A 69 -6.22 28.91 -62.67
CA VAL A 69 -7.46 28.13 -62.67
C VAL A 69 -7.17 26.66 -62.81
N PHE A 70 -6.24 26.25 -63.69
CA PHE A 70 -5.84 24.85 -63.91
C PHE A 70 -5.22 24.26 -62.67
N LEU A 71 -4.26 24.90 -62.06
CA LEU A 71 -3.60 24.38 -60.85
C LEU A 71 -4.56 24.26 -59.70
N TRP A 72 -5.45 25.25 -59.53
CA TRP A 72 -6.46 25.23 -58.46
C TRP A 72 -7.53 24.19 -58.70
N PHE A 73 -7.94 23.98 -59.94
CA PHE A 73 -8.84 22.90 -60.32
C PHE A 73 -8.25 21.53 -59.98
N PHE A 74 -6.96 21.33 -60.23
CA PHE A 74 -6.28 20.09 -59.88
C PHE A 74 -6.26 19.86 -58.34
N LEU A 75 -5.99 20.89 -57.54
CA LEU A 75 -6.07 20.83 -56.09
C LEU A 75 -7.49 20.52 -55.60
N LEU A 76 -8.50 21.04 -56.26
CA LEU A 76 -9.91 20.78 -55.95
C LEU A 76 -10.29 19.33 -56.25
N ILE A 77 -9.85 18.79 -57.38
CA ILE A 77 -10.02 17.37 -57.71
C ILE A 77 -9.31 16.49 -56.69
N PHE A 78 -8.09 16.80 -56.28
CA PHE A 78 -7.37 16.07 -55.25
C PHE A 78 -8.12 16.09 -53.92
N HIS A 79 -8.66 17.28 -53.58
CA HIS A 79 -9.45 17.40 -52.32
C HIS A 79 -10.77 16.62 -52.40
N PHE A 80 -11.44 16.61 -53.53
CA PHE A 80 -12.64 15.80 -53.79
C PHE A 80 -12.33 14.33 -53.66
N PHE A 81 -11.25 13.85 -54.27
CA PHE A 81 -10.82 12.46 -54.18
C PHE A 81 -10.53 12.09 -52.73
N ASN A 82 -9.86 12.94 -51.97
CA ASN A 82 -9.56 12.67 -50.57
C ASN A 82 -10.83 12.58 -49.71
N VAL A 83 -11.85 13.41 -49.96
CA VAL A 83 -13.10 13.39 -49.17
C VAL A 83 -14.03 12.22 -49.55
N PHE A 84 -14.14 11.89 -50.84
CA PHE A 84 -15.14 10.91 -51.31
C PHE A 84 -14.56 9.53 -51.62
N VAL A 85 -13.36 9.44 -52.21
CA VAL A 85 -12.77 8.19 -52.66
C VAL A 85 -11.94 7.55 -51.57
N THR A 86 -11.05 8.27 -50.95
CA THR A 86 -10.18 7.71 -49.89
C THR A 86 -10.97 7.15 -48.72
N ASN A 87 -12.04 7.85 -48.31
CA ASN A 87 -12.92 7.38 -47.24
C ASN A 87 -13.79 6.17 -47.64
N ARG A 88 -13.99 5.93 -48.94
CA ARG A 88 -14.76 4.78 -49.45
C ARG A 88 -13.84 3.56 -49.69
N LEU A 89 -12.59 3.77 -50.08
CA LEU A 89 -11.61 2.72 -50.33
C LEU A 89 -10.99 2.20 -49.03
N ILE A 90 -10.77 3.06 -48.06
CA ILE A 90 -10.29 2.65 -46.72
C ILE A 90 -11.51 2.07 -45.98
N ASN A 91 -11.68 0.79 -46.09
CA ASN A 91 -12.77 0.02 -45.49
C ASN A 91 -12.78 0.26 -43.97
N THR A 92 -13.83 0.95 -43.46
CA THR A 92 -14.01 1.24 -42.04
C THR A 92 -14.04 -0.03 -41.18
N SER A 93 -14.47 -1.17 -41.78
CA SER A 93 -14.46 -2.46 -41.07
C SER A 93 -13.03 -3.00 -40.84
N TRP A 94 -12.10 -2.76 -41.76
CA TRP A 94 -10.69 -3.16 -41.59
C TRP A 94 -10.01 -2.38 -40.46
N ILE A 95 -10.23 -1.06 -40.39
CA ILE A 95 -9.72 -0.20 -39.31
C ILE A 95 -10.33 -0.59 -37.96
N LYS A 96 -11.63 -0.88 -37.95
CA LYS A 96 -12.36 -1.31 -36.73
C LYS A 96 -11.80 -2.66 -36.24
N ASN A 97 -11.52 -3.60 -37.13
CA ASN A 97 -10.92 -4.89 -36.80
C ASN A 97 -9.46 -4.76 -36.29
N GLN A 98 -8.65 -3.89 -36.90
CA GLN A 98 -7.29 -3.63 -36.44
C GLN A 98 -7.27 -2.99 -35.05
N LYS A 99 -8.12 -2.01 -34.79
CA LYS A 99 -8.27 -1.38 -33.47
C LYS A 99 -8.72 -2.41 -32.42
N HIS A 100 -9.68 -3.27 -32.76
CA HIS A 100 -10.16 -4.32 -31.85
C HIS A 100 -9.05 -5.34 -31.52
N ASN A 101 -8.28 -5.76 -32.52
CA ASN A 101 -7.16 -6.68 -32.31
C ASN A 101 -6.06 -6.05 -31.43
N LEU A 102 -5.72 -4.78 -31.63
CA LEU A 102 -4.76 -4.06 -30.79
C LEU A 102 -5.23 -3.96 -29.33
N ILE A 103 -6.50 -3.64 -29.12
CA ILE A 103 -7.09 -3.59 -27.78
C ILE A 103 -7.05 -4.96 -27.11
N LYS A 104 -7.36 -6.04 -27.86
CA LYS A 104 -7.29 -7.41 -27.36
C LYS A 104 -5.87 -7.78 -26.93
N ILE A 105 -4.88 -7.48 -27.76
CA ILE A 105 -3.46 -7.73 -27.44
C ILE A 105 -3.01 -6.94 -26.20
N GLN A 106 -3.40 -5.66 -26.10
CA GLN A 106 -3.10 -4.86 -24.93
C GLN A 106 -3.76 -5.40 -23.64
N ARG A 107 -5.02 -5.85 -23.72
CA ARG A 107 -5.70 -6.48 -22.56
C ARG A 107 -5.00 -7.75 -22.10
N LEU A 108 -4.59 -8.62 -23.05
CA LEU A 108 -3.85 -9.83 -22.71
C LEU A 108 -2.49 -9.52 -22.05
N LYS A 109 -1.80 -8.48 -22.54
CA LYS A 109 -0.53 -8.05 -21.95
C LYS A 109 -0.70 -7.47 -20.55
N ILE A 110 -1.76 -6.68 -20.32
CA ILE A 110 -2.09 -6.16 -18.98
C ILE A 110 -2.44 -7.30 -18.01
N GLU A 111 -3.16 -8.32 -18.49
CA GLU A 111 -3.52 -9.48 -17.66
C GLU A 111 -2.28 -10.33 -17.30
N SER A 112 -1.34 -10.53 -18.25
CA SER A 112 -0.08 -11.21 -17.95
C SER A 112 0.78 -10.45 -16.96
N LEU A 113 0.91 -9.12 -17.10
CA LEU A 113 1.64 -8.28 -16.16
C LEU A 113 1.02 -8.28 -14.76
N LYS A 114 -0.32 -8.30 -14.66
CA LYS A 114 -1.01 -8.42 -13.35
C LYS A 114 -0.70 -9.76 -12.68
N LYS A 115 -0.67 -10.86 -13.44
CA LYS A 115 -0.29 -12.18 -12.92
C LYS A 115 1.17 -12.22 -12.46
N GLU A 116 2.08 -11.63 -13.23
CA GLU A 116 3.49 -11.53 -12.85
C GLU A 116 3.66 -10.74 -11.54
N MET A 117 3.01 -9.58 -11.42
CA MET A 117 3.02 -8.79 -10.17
C MET A 117 2.42 -9.54 -8.98
N GLU A 118 1.36 -10.32 -9.19
CA GLU A 118 0.76 -11.13 -8.11
C GLU A 118 1.69 -12.26 -7.67
N ILE A 119 2.42 -12.88 -8.60
CA ILE A 119 3.43 -13.89 -8.30
C ILE A 119 4.63 -13.26 -7.57
N GLU A 120 5.14 -12.13 -8.04
CA GLU A 120 6.24 -11.41 -7.37
C GLU A 120 5.87 -10.98 -5.95
N THR A 121 4.64 -10.48 -5.74
CA THR A 121 4.18 -10.12 -4.39
C THR A 121 4.06 -11.32 -3.48
N LYS A 122 3.61 -12.49 -3.98
CA LYS A 122 3.58 -13.74 -3.20
C LYS A 122 4.98 -14.24 -2.87
N ILE A 123 5.90 -14.27 -3.83
CA ILE A 123 7.31 -14.67 -3.62
C ILE A 123 7.99 -13.76 -2.60
N LYS A 124 7.75 -12.45 -2.69
CA LYS A 124 8.30 -11.47 -1.73
C LYS A 124 7.75 -11.71 -0.32
N ALA A 125 6.43 -11.92 -0.19
CA ALA A 125 5.81 -12.23 1.10
C ALA A 125 6.32 -13.55 1.68
N GLU A 126 6.48 -14.61 0.88
CA GLU A 126 7.07 -15.89 1.31
C GLU A 126 8.55 -15.74 1.68
N SER A 127 9.33 -14.97 0.92
CA SER A 127 10.74 -14.73 1.24
C SER A 127 10.91 -13.89 2.51
N GLU A 128 10.03 -12.94 2.77
CA GLU A 128 9.99 -12.18 4.03
C GLU A 128 9.61 -13.09 5.22
N LEU A 129 8.70 -14.04 5.04
CA LEU A 129 8.37 -15.05 6.05
C LEU A 129 9.56 -16.00 6.32
N PHE A 130 10.24 -16.45 5.27
CA PHE A 130 11.38 -17.38 5.37
C PHE A 130 12.63 -16.72 5.96
N ASN A 131 12.87 -15.43 5.70
CA ASN A 131 13.99 -14.66 6.24
C ASN A 131 13.71 -14.08 7.64
N LYS A 132 12.49 -14.22 8.16
CA LYS A 132 12.17 -13.76 9.51
C LYS A 132 12.84 -14.71 10.50
N LYS A 133 13.93 -14.23 11.17
CA LYS A 133 14.50 -14.95 12.31
C LYS A 133 13.34 -15.27 13.27
N PRO A 134 13.29 -16.52 13.79
CA PRO A 134 12.27 -16.85 14.77
C PRO A 134 12.36 -15.84 15.92
N GLN A 135 11.25 -15.18 16.25
CA GLN A 135 11.20 -14.31 17.42
C GLN A 135 11.29 -15.18 18.67
N LEU A 136 12.04 -14.73 19.66
CA LEU A 136 12.11 -15.36 20.98
C LEU A 136 11.14 -14.60 21.92
N ILE A 137 9.86 -14.95 21.90
CA ILE A 137 8.88 -14.29 22.74
C ILE A 137 9.14 -14.62 24.21
N THR A 138 9.46 -13.61 24.99
CA THR A 138 9.99 -13.80 26.35
C THR A 138 9.08 -13.15 27.38
N ILE A 139 8.71 -13.90 28.42
CA ILE A 139 8.13 -13.33 29.65
C ILE A 139 9.28 -12.91 30.58
N ILE A 140 9.15 -11.74 31.21
CA ILE A 140 9.98 -11.33 32.33
C ILE A 140 9.08 -10.94 33.50
N VAL A 141 9.30 -11.55 34.66
CA VAL A 141 8.45 -11.43 35.83
C VAL A 141 9.22 -11.65 37.13
N ALA A 142 8.89 -10.90 38.16
CA ALA A 142 9.25 -11.23 39.55
C ALA A 142 8.02 -11.74 40.28
N ALA A 143 8.13 -12.88 40.96
CA ALA A 143 7.04 -13.51 41.67
C ALA A 143 7.49 -14.08 43.02
N ALA A 144 6.64 -13.94 44.03
CA ALA A 144 6.80 -14.52 45.36
C ALA A 144 6.71 -16.06 45.33
N GLU A 145 7.02 -16.77 46.41
CA GLU A 145 6.88 -18.21 46.51
C GLU A 145 5.42 -18.67 46.27
N ASN A 146 4.46 -17.88 46.68
CA ASN A 146 3.03 -18.11 46.45
C ASN A 146 2.53 -17.50 45.13
N ASN A 147 3.42 -17.21 44.18
CA ASN A 147 3.15 -16.63 42.86
C ASN A 147 2.49 -15.25 42.85
N VAL A 148 2.40 -14.56 43.98
CA VAL A 148 1.97 -13.15 44.01
C VAL A 148 2.96 -12.27 43.26
N ILE A 149 2.47 -11.35 42.43
CA ILE A 149 3.29 -10.39 41.66
C ILE A 149 2.92 -8.94 41.95
N GLY A 150 1.85 -8.70 42.69
CA GLY A 150 1.40 -7.36 43.01
C GLY A 150 0.17 -7.33 43.90
N ASN A 151 -0.07 -6.16 44.46
CA ASN A 151 -1.27 -5.84 45.24
C ASN A 151 -1.74 -4.43 44.91
N GLU A 152 -3.02 -4.21 44.64
CA GLU A 152 -3.61 -2.90 44.31
C GLU A 152 -2.85 -2.12 43.24
N ASN A 153 -2.42 -2.82 42.17
CA ASN A 153 -1.60 -2.30 41.06
C ASN A 153 -0.22 -1.78 41.48
N LYS A 154 0.35 -2.22 42.60
CA LYS A 154 1.70 -1.84 43.07
C LYS A 154 2.59 -3.08 43.23
N LEU A 155 3.89 -2.89 43.02
CA LEU A 155 4.89 -3.87 43.41
C LEU A 155 4.98 -3.91 44.95
N ILE A 156 5.08 -5.12 45.50
CA ILE A 156 5.03 -5.33 46.96
C ILE A 156 6.44 -5.29 47.57
N TRP A 157 7.46 -5.55 46.78
CA TRP A 157 8.87 -5.52 47.20
C TRP A 157 9.68 -4.57 46.35
N HIS A 158 10.87 -4.28 46.85
CA HIS A 158 11.88 -3.55 46.08
C HIS A 158 13.17 -4.35 46.07
N LEU A 159 13.58 -4.76 44.84
CA LEU A 159 14.84 -5.46 44.58
C LEU A 159 15.60 -4.67 43.50
N SER A 160 16.66 -3.97 43.89
CA SER A 160 17.43 -3.10 43.00
C SER A 160 18.06 -3.85 41.85
N ASP A 161 18.56 -5.07 42.12
CA ASP A 161 19.23 -5.90 41.11
C ASP A 161 18.24 -6.51 40.12
N ASP A 162 17.02 -6.85 40.54
CA ASP A 162 15.93 -7.25 39.66
C ASP A 162 15.52 -6.09 38.70
N LEU A 163 15.37 -4.89 39.23
CA LEU A 163 15.07 -3.70 38.41
C LEU A 163 16.17 -3.37 37.42
N LYS A 164 17.44 -3.57 37.82
CA LYS A 164 18.59 -3.43 36.92
C LYS A 164 18.56 -4.49 35.81
N ARG A 165 18.41 -5.76 36.18
CA ARG A 165 18.29 -6.88 35.24
C ARG A 165 17.15 -6.66 34.25
N PHE A 166 15.96 -6.29 34.74
CA PHE A 166 14.81 -5.93 33.91
C PHE A 166 15.15 -4.83 32.90
N LYS A 167 15.80 -3.76 33.34
CA LYS A 167 16.21 -2.64 32.49
C LYS A 167 17.20 -3.09 31.42
N ASP A 168 18.20 -3.88 31.79
CA ASP A 168 19.29 -4.29 30.92
C ASP A 168 18.79 -5.28 29.84
N LEU A 169 17.94 -6.26 30.22
CA LEU A 169 17.35 -7.24 29.29
C LEU A 169 16.34 -6.61 28.32
N THR A 170 15.52 -5.67 28.78
CA THR A 170 14.45 -5.11 27.96
C THR A 170 14.84 -3.89 27.13
N LYS A 171 16.05 -3.36 27.32
CA LYS A 171 16.52 -2.16 26.61
C LYS A 171 16.65 -2.38 25.12
N GLY A 172 16.00 -1.52 24.31
CA GLY A 172 16.00 -1.62 22.84
C GLY A 172 14.90 -2.51 22.29
N HIS A 173 14.15 -3.20 23.14
CA HIS A 173 13.11 -4.16 22.76
C HIS A 173 11.69 -3.58 22.90
N HIS A 174 10.74 -4.30 22.31
CA HIS A 174 9.32 -4.08 22.57
C HIS A 174 8.95 -4.66 23.94
N VAL A 175 8.21 -3.87 24.74
CA VAL A 175 7.66 -4.30 26.03
C VAL A 175 6.14 -4.28 25.95
N ILE A 176 5.55 -5.46 26.06
CA ILE A 176 4.12 -5.71 25.91
C ILE A 176 3.48 -5.84 27.29
N MET A 177 2.46 -5.06 27.59
CA MET A 177 1.82 -5.02 28.89
C MET A 177 0.33 -4.71 28.83
N GLY A 178 -0.40 -5.06 29.85
CA GLY A 178 -1.78 -4.62 30.04
C GLY A 178 -1.86 -3.17 30.51
N ARG A 179 -2.97 -2.52 30.23
CA ARG A 179 -3.22 -1.10 30.62
C ARG A 179 -2.96 -0.83 32.09
N LYS A 180 -3.45 -1.70 33.01
CA LYS A 180 -3.25 -1.50 34.46
C LYS A 180 -1.77 -1.52 34.85
N THR A 181 -0.96 -2.36 34.21
CA THR A 181 0.49 -2.39 34.42
C THR A 181 1.14 -1.10 33.94
N PHE A 182 0.72 -0.58 32.80
CA PHE A 182 1.22 0.72 32.32
C PHE A 182 0.84 1.86 33.27
N GLU A 183 -0.40 1.91 33.72
CA GLU A 183 -0.90 2.92 34.65
C GLU A 183 -0.24 2.87 36.04
N SER A 184 0.34 1.71 36.43
CA SER A 184 1.12 1.59 37.68
C SER A 184 2.52 2.19 37.60
N MET A 185 3.00 2.49 36.40
CA MET A 185 4.29 3.11 36.16
C MET A 185 4.15 4.64 36.04
N PRO A 186 5.14 5.43 36.49
CA PRO A 186 5.06 6.91 36.43
C PRO A 186 5.07 7.44 34.98
N LYS A 187 5.64 6.70 34.03
CA LYS A 187 5.72 7.03 32.60
C LYS A 187 6.10 5.81 31.78
N ALA A 188 5.97 5.91 30.46
CA ALA A 188 6.46 4.93 29.51
C ALA A 188 7.96 4.64 29.74
N LEU A 189 8.34 3.36 29.58
CA LEU A 189 9.71 2.93 29.79
C LEU A 189 10.64 3.50 28.69
N PRO A 190 11.68 4.25 29.05
CA PRO A 190 12.57 4.90 28.09
C PRO A 190 13.44 3.88 27.35
N ASN A 191 13.79 4.18 26.08
CA ASN A 191 14.59 3.33 25.19
C ASN A 191 13.99 1.94 24.93
N ARG A 192 12.68 1.87 24.90
CA ARG A 192 11.86 0.67 24.61
C ARG A 192 10.63 1.07 23.84
N THR A 193 10.11 0.21 23.00
CA THR A 193 8.81 0.39 22.36
C THR A 193 7.73 -0.15 23.31
N ASN A 194 6.95 0.73 23.93
CA ASN A 194 5.90 0.34 24.86
C ASN A 194 4.64 -0.01 24.10
N VAL A 195 4.12 -1.24 24.28
CA VAL A 195 2.89 -1.74 23.64
C VAL A 195 1.88 -2.10 24.73
N ILE A 196 0.71 -1.46 24.70
CA ILE A 196 -0.29 -1.55 25.76
C ILE A 196 -1.52 -2.27 25.21
N ILE A 197 -1.90 -3.39 25.86
CA ILE A 197 -3.10 -4.14 25.51
C ILE A 197 -4.27 -3.63 26.36
N THR A 198 -5.36 -3.20 25.70
CA THR A 198 -6.59 -2.78 26.40
C THR A 198 -7.86 -2.99 25.56
N ARG A 199 -8.97 -3.36 26.19
CA ARG A 199 -10.31 -3.41 25.57
C ARG A 199 -10.98 -2.05 25.50
N LYS A 200 -10.40 -1.02 26.13
CA LYS A 200 -10.96 0.34 26.16
C LYS A 200 -10.65 1.05 24.82
N LYS A 201 -11.69 1.28 24.01
CA LYS A 201 -11.56 1.77 22.62
C LYS A 201 -10.89 3.16 22.49
N ASP A 202 -11.14 4.05 23.45
CA ASP A 202 -10.67 5.44 23.40
C ASP A 202 -9.48 5.69 24.34
N TYR A 203 -8.72 4.64 24.66
CA TYR A 203 -7.55 4.77 25.52
C TYR A 203 -6.36 5.26 24.71
N ILE A 204 -5.78 6.36 25.16
CA ILE A 204 -4.57 6.95 24.58
C ILE A 204 -3.50 6.97 25.66
N ALA A 205 -2.29 6.59 25.32
CA ALA A 205 -1.12 6.61 26.20
C ALA A 205 0.03 7.35 25.51
N GLU A 206 0.65 8.26 26.26
CA GLU A 206 1.79 9.01 25.75
C GLU A 206 3.02 8.11 25.62
N ASN A 207 3.74 8.23 24.50
CA ASN A 207 4.93 7.43 24.18
C ASN A 207 4.72 5.91 24.24
N ALA A 208 3.52 5.45 23.87
CA ALA A 208 3.18 4.04 23.79
C ALA A 208 2.20 3.74 22.64
N ILE A 209 2.25 2.52 22.12
CA ILE A 209 1.34 2.01 21.10
C ILE A 209 0.22 1.28 21.82
N VAL A 210 -1.04 1.59 21.50
CA VAL A 210 -2.20 0.94 22.11
C VAL A 210 -2.82 -0.04 21.12
N VAL A 211 -3.07 -1.25 21.58
CA VAL A 211 -3.64 -2.36 20.82
C VAL A 211 -4.77 -3.04 21.60
N ASN A 212 -5.57 -3.87 20.92
CA ASN A 212 -6.73 -4.50 21.54
C ASN A 212 -6.51 -5.98 21.88
N SER A 213 -5.47 -6.62 21.36
CA SER A 213 -5.16 -8.04 21.59
C SER A 213 -3.67 -8.32 21.71
N LEU A 214 -3.32 -9.50 22.22
CA LEU A 214 -1.93 -9.96 22.32
C LEU A 214 -1.37 -10.27 20.92
N GLU A 215 -2.18 -10.83 20.04
CA GLU A 215 -1.81 -11.12 18.65
C GLU A 215 -1.43 -9.83 17.90
N GLU A 216 -2.20 -8.76 18.11
CA GLU A 216 -1.91 -7.45 17.52
C GLU A 216 -0.61 -6.86 18.10
N ALA A 217 -0.36 -7.02 19.40
CA ALA A 217 0.87 -6.60 20.04
C ALA A 217 2.11 -7.33 19.47
N LEU A 218 2.02 -8.65 19.30
CA LEU A 218 3.09 -9.46 18.72
C LEU A 218 3.31 -9.12 17.22
N LYS A 219 2.25 -8.83 16.50
CA LYS A 219 2.37 -8.38 15.10
C LYS A 219 3.12 -7.05 14.98
N ILE A 220 2.84 -6.09 15.86
CA ILE A 220 3.58 -4.81 15.91
C ILE A 220 5.04 -5.02 16.29
N SER A 221 5.32 -5.96 17.19
CA SER A 221 6.68 -6.29 17.64
C SER A 221 7.44 -7.20 16.66
N SER A 222 6.90 -7.43 15.46
CA SER A 222 7.41 -8.46 14.54
C SER A 222 8.82 -8.24 13.99
N ASP A 223 9.36 -7.06 14.10
CA ASP A 223 10.74 -6.67 13.75
C ASP A 223 11.74 -6.83 14.92
N ASP A 224 11.23 -7.05 16.15
CA ASP A 224 12.04 -7.28 17.33
C ASP A 224 12.41 -8.77 17.46
N PRO A 225 13.69 -9.15 17.53
CA PRO A 225 14.09 -10.54 17.71
C PRO A 225 13.68 -11.13 19.06
N GLN A 226 13.46 -10.29 20.10
CA GLN A 226 13.10 -10.73 21.44
C GLN A 226 12.13 -9.75 22.13
N PRO A 227 10.85 -9.74 21.77
CA PRO A 227 9.85 -8.94 22.46
C PRO A 227 9.58 -9.50 23.87
N PHE A 228 9.38 -8.60 24.82
CA PHE A 228 9.16 -8.94 26.22
C PHE A 228 7.70 -8.71 26.64
N ILE A 229 7.08 -9.73 27.21
CA ILE A 229 5.80 -9.62 27.90
C ILE A 229 6.10 -9.35 29.38
N ILE A 230 5.66 -8.17 29.87
CA ILE A 230 6.00 -7.68 31.22
C ILE A 230 4.80 -7.61 32.16
N GLY A 231 3.66 -8.15 31.73
CA GLY A 231 2.50 -8.35 32.61
C GLY A 231 1.28 -7.49 32.30
N GLY A 232 0.27 -7.39 33.18
CA GLY A 232 0.15 -8.13 34.45
C GLY A 232 -0.39 -9.55 34.30
N GLY A 233 -0.93 -10.06 35.40
CA GLY A 233 -1.33 -11.47 35.53
C GLY A 233 -2.21 -11.99 34.40
N GLU A 234 -3.21 -11.22 33.97
CA GLU A 234 -4.07 -11.61 32.83
C GLU A 234 -3.30 -11.75 31.51
N ILE A 235 -2.32 -10.87 31.27
CA ILE A 235 -1.51 -10.93 30.02
C ILE A 235 -0.55 -12.11 30.07
N TYR A 236 0.08 -12.38 31.21
CA TYR A 236 0.91 -13.58 31.40
C TYR A 236 0.08 -14.86 31.17
N LYS A 237 -1.09 -14.93 31.80
CA LYS A 237 -2.01 -16.06 31.65
C LYS A 237 -2.38 -16.28 30.18
N LEU A 238 -2.80 -15.24 29.51
CA LEU A 238 -3.19 -15.31 28.08
C LEU A 238 -2.03 -15.79 27.21
N ALA A 239 -0.81 -15.27 27.42
CA ALA A 239 0.36 -15.63 26.65
C ALA A 239 0.78 -17.10 26.83
N LEU A 240 0.69 -17.62 28.05
CA LEU A 240 0.99 -19.01 28.35
C LEU A 240 -0.10 -19.97 27.86
N GLU A 241 -1.38 -19.63 28.02
CA GLU A 241 -2.52 -20.45 27.54
C GLU A 241 -2.56 -20.55 26.01
N GLN A 242 -2.12 -19.53 25.29
CA GLN A 242 -2.05 -19.55 23.83
C GLN A 242 -0.75 -20.14 23.27
N ASP A 243 0.12 -20.63 24.13
CA ASP A 243 1.39 -21.25 23.75
C ASP A 243 2.31 -20.34 22.88
N LEU A 244 2.33 -19.05 23.21
CA LEU A 244 3.04 -18.03 22.45
C LEU A 244 4.44 -17.72 23.00
N VAL A 245 4.82 -18.29 24.13
CA VAL A 245 6.04 -17.93 24.88
C VAL A 245 7.12 -18.99 24.70
N ASP A 246 8.32 -18.55 24.37
CA ASP A 246 9.49 -19.42 24.18
C ASP A 246 10.42 -19.43 25.41
N ARG A 247 10.48 -18.32 26.16
CA ARG A 247 11.36 -18.15 27.31
C ARG A 247 10.69 -17.40 28.45
N ILE A 248 11.03 -17.77 29.69
CA ILE A 248 10.59 -17.07 30.90
C ILE A 248 11.83 -16.69 31.72
N TYR A 249 12.03 -15.39 31.96
CA TYR A 249 12.91 -14.88 32.99
C TYR A 249 12.10 -14.63 34.25
N LEU A 250 12.26 -15.50 35.25
CA LEU A 250 11.57 -15.44 36.52
C LEU A 250 12.53 -15.03 37.65
N THR A 251 12.22 -13.95 38.34
CA THR A 251 12.83 -13.64 39.62
C THR A 251 11.95 -14.23 40.73
N ARG A 252 12.38 -15.31 41.33
CA ARG A 252 11.69 -15.95 42.46
C ARG A 252 12.10 -15.28 43.76
N VAL A 253 11.17 -14.57 44.42
CA VAL A 253 11.40 -13.93 45.73
C VAL A 253 11.04 -14.93 46.81
N HIS A 254 12.00 -15.32 47.63
CA HIS A 254 11.84 -16.34 48.66
C HIS A 254 11.09 -15.84 49.91
N HIS A 255 9.84 -15.42 49.67
CA HIS A 255 8.91 -14.98 50.70
C HIS A 255 7.49 -15.09 50.19
N ASN A 256 6.51 -15.29 51.08
CA ASN A 256 5.09 -15.26 50.76
C ASN A 256 4.53 -13.86 51.06
N PHE A 257 3.75 -13.32 50.13
CA PHE A 257 3.10 -12.04 50.29
C PHE A 257 1.58 -12.14 50.13
N GLU A 258 0.86 -11.26 50.80
CA GLU A 258 -0.51 -10.99 50.45
C GLU A 258 -0.60 -10.15 49.18
N GLY A 259 -1.51 -10.50 48.28
CA GLY A 259 -1.71 -9.80 47.04
C GLY A 259 -2.90 -10.26 46.25
N ASP A 260 -3.28 -9.48 45.24
CA ASP A 260 -4.47 -9.71 44.43
C ASP A 260 -4.14 -10.15 42.98
N THR A 261 -2.87 -10.09 42.62
CA THR A 261 -2.40 -10.41 41.29
C THR A 261 -1.34 -11.49 41.32
N PHE A 262 -1.50 -12.54 40.49
CA PHE A 262 -0.66 -13.72 40.52
C PHE A 262 -0.03 -14.01 39.15
N PHE A 263 1.16 -14.59 39.16
CA PHE A 263 1.75 -15.24 38.00
C PHE A 263 1.22 -16.68 37.89
N PRO A 264 0.84 -17.16 36.69
CA PRO A 264 0.41 -18.54 36.50
C PRO A 264 1.48 -19.57 36.89
N SER A 265 1.07 -20.72 37.32
CA SER A 265 2.01 -21.83 37.58
C SER A 265 2.68 -22.26 36.26
N ILE A 266 3.99 -22.42 36.30
CA ILE A 266 4.79 -22.93 35.18
C ILE A 266 4.54 -24.45 35.10
N SER A 267 4.15 -24.95 33.90
CA SER A 267 3.93 -26.40 33.68
C SER A 267 5.25 -27.17 33.60
N ASN A 268 5.18 -28.49 33.70
CA ASN A 268 6.37 -29.35 33.61
C ASN A 268 7.01 -29.40 32.21
N GLU A 269 6.42 -28.77 31.23
CA GLU A 269 7.00 -28.63 29.86
C GLU A 269 8.16 -27.65 29.84
N TRP A 270 8.21 -26.71 30.79
CA TRP A 270 9.26 -25.73 30.92
C TRP A 270 10.49 -26.32 31.62
N LYS A 271 11.65 -26.23 30.98
CA LYS A 271 12.94 -26.68 31.53
C LYS A 271 13.69 -25.50 32.11
N GLU A 272 14.10 -25.59 33.34
CA GLU A 272 15.07 -24.66 33.94
C GLU A 272 16.42 -24.83 33.26
N ILE A 273 16.92 -23.77 32.63
CA ILE A 273 18.19 -23.78 31.90
C ILE A 273 19.26 -22.94 32.59
N ASP A 274 18.89 -22.07 33.49
CA ASP A 274 19.81 -21.21 34.22
C ASP A 274 19.23 -20.80 35.57
N ARG A 275 20.15 -20.68 36.59
CA ARG A 275 19.82 -20.34 37.97
C ARG A 275 20.94 -19.55 38.63
N GLU A 276 20.62 -18.36 39.19
CA GLU A 276 21.52 -17.56 40.02
C GLU A 276 20.80 -17.20 41.33
N GLU A 277 21.41 -17.56 42.47
CA GLU A 277 20.85 -17.34 43.81
C GLU A 277 21.49 -16.14 44.48
N TYR A 278 20.65 -15.33 45.11
CA TYR A 278 21.06 -14.11 45.82
C TYR A 278 20.52 -14.14 47.25
N GLU A 279 21.39 -13.97 48.20
CA GLU A 279 21.01 -13.83 49.62
C GLU A 279 20.57 -12.40 49.91
N GLN A 280 19.78 -12.25 50.96
CA GLN A 280 19.43 -10.92 51.50
C GLN A 280 20.70 -10.15 51.92
N ASP A 281 20.73 -8.88 51.68
CA ASP A 281 21.83 -7.98 52.04
C ASP A 281 21.30 -6.60 52.48
N GLU A 282 22.14 -5.61 52.65
CA GLU A 282 21.76 -4.24 53.01
C GLU A 282 20.80 -3.57 51.98
N LYS A 283 20.83 -4.03 50.71
CA LYS A 283 20.01 -3.51 49.60
C LYS A 283 18.75 -4.33 49.36
N HIS A 284 18.78 -5.63 49.68
CA HIS A 284 17.73 -6.58 49.42
C HIS A 284 17.19 -7.22 50.69
N LYS A 285 15.96 -6.89 51.01
CA LYS A 285 15.30 -7.41 52.23
C LYS A 285 15.01 -8.93 52.20
N TYR A 286 14.96 -9.53 51.02
CA TYR A 286 14.59 -10.92 50.82
C TYR A 286 15.60 -11.62 49.95
N ASN A 287 15.83 -12.93 50.21
CA ASN A 287 16.53 -13.79 49.26
C ASN A 287 15.74 -13.90 47.98
N PHE A 288 16.43 -14.00 46.87
CA PHE A 288 15.78 -14.20 45.59
C PHE A 288 16.68 -15.01 44.64
N THR A 289 16.05 -15.63 43.62
CA THR A 289 16.77 -16.42 42.62
C THR A 289 16.32 -15.93 41.23
N PHE A 290 17.27 -15.66 40.36
CA PHE A 290 17.03 -15.52 38.93
C PHE A 290 16.95 -16.89 38.29
N LEU A 291 15.86 -17.16 37.62
CA LEU A 291 15.59 -18.44 36.92
C LEU A 291 15.31 -18.13 35.44
N THR A 292 15.84 -18.98 34.59
CA THR A 292 15.51 -18.95 33.16
C THR A 292 14.90 -20.28 32.75
N TYR A 293 13.73 -20.22 32.13
CA TYR A 293 13.04 -21.39 31.61
C TYR A 293 12.88 -21.29 30.09
N GLU A 294 13.02 -22.41 29.42
CA GLU A 294 12.70 -22.62 28.00
C GLU A 294 11.85 -23.88 27.80
N LYS A 295 11.08 -23.92 26.71
CA LYS A 295 10.36 -25.12 26.28
C LYS A 295 11.25 -26.08 25.53
#